data_f801d4a836b2add59771ec28b6e3fe69
#
_entry.id   f801d4a836b2add59771ec28b6e3fe69
#
_cell.length_a   1.000
_cell.length_b   1.000
_cell.length_c   1.000
_cell.angle_alpha   90.00
_cell.angle_beta   90.00
_cell.angle_gamma   90.00
#
_symmetry.space_group_name_H-M   'P 1'
#
loop_
_entity.id
_entity.type
_entity.pdbx_description
1 polymer ?
#
loop_
_entity_poly.entity_id
_entity_poly.type
_entity_poly.pdbx_seq_one_letter_code
_entity_poly.pdbx_strand_id
1 'polypeptide(L)'
;MEKIDFVLTWVDGTDEKWQKVRRQYHPVKGADGSAARYRDWDNLQYWFRGVEKFAPWVNRIYFVTWGHLPSWLNTEHPKLKIIRHEDYMDPKYLPTFNINALELNFHRIPELSEQFVYFNDDMFLLNAVTEEDFFKNGLPRDCCIETALVQDDIRNPFASMLMNDAALANMHYSKKEVLKKHWKKWLHPAYGKMVLRNLLMMPYREFSNFKYTHLPSAFLKNTYSRLWEEEGTLLDEICQNRFRTSFDVNQYVLK
;
A
#
# COMPACT_ATOMS: atom_id res chain seq x y z
N MET A 1 -1.97 23.14 9.91
CA MET A 1 -2.24 21.97 9.04
C MET A 1 -1.77 20.73 9.78
N GLU A 2 -2.43 19.61 9.61
CA GLU A 2 -1.99 18.33 10.14
C GLU A 2 -0.69 17.91 9.44
N LYS A 3 0.18 17.22 10.19
CA LYS A 3 1.45 16.76 9.63
C LYS A 3 1.18 15.58 8.69
N ILE A 4 1.80 15.62 7.51
CA ILE A 4 1.75 14.52 6.55
C ILE A 4 3.15 13.92 6.41
N ASP A 5 3.25 12.62 6.65
CA ASP A 5 4.49 11.88 6.49
C ASP A 5 4.48 11.07 5.19
N PHE A 6 5.66 10.78 4.66
CA PHE A 6 5.82 9.82 3.57
C PHE A 6 6.41 8.52 4.12
N VAL A 7 5.88 7.39 3.66
CA VAL A 7 6.41 6.06 3.93
C VAL A 7 6.91 5.48 2.62
N LEU A 8 8.15 5.06 2.59
CA LEU A 8 8.80 4.42 1.45
C LEU A 8 9.33 3.06 1.88
N THR A 9 8.94 2.01 1.18
CA THR A 9 9.51 0.67 1.38
C THR A 9 10.57 0.38 0.34
N TRP A 10 11.66 -0.26 0.78
CA TRP A 10 12.74 -0.68 -0.12
C TRP A 10 13.47 -1.90 0.40
N VAL A 11 13.92 -2.74 -0.51
CA VAL A 11 14.78 -3.88 -0.21
C VAL A 11 15.87 -4.02 -1.27
N ASP A 12 17.11 -4.17 -0.83
CA ASP A 12 18.20 -4.60 -1.71
C ASP A 12 18.14 -6.13 -1.89
N GLY A 13 17.54 -6.55 -3.01
CA GLY A 13 17.46 -7.97 -3.36
C GLY A 13 18.80 -8.62 -3.65
N THR A 14 19.90 -7.85 -3.75
CA THR A 14 21.27 -8.35 -3.97
C THR A 14 22.04 -8.54 -2.68
N ASP A 15 21.56 -8.02 -1.54
CA ASP A 15 22.20 -8.17 -0.24
C ASP A 15 22.36 -9.65 0.14
N GLU A 16 23.60 -10.09 0.32
CA GLU A 16 23.92 -11.50 0.58
C GLU A 16 23.35 -12.02 1.90
N LYS A 17 23.27 -11.16 2.94
CA LYS A 17 22.73 -11.54 4.24
C LYS A 17 21.23 -11.75 4.14
N TRP A 18 20.54 -10.82 3.49
CA TRP A 18 19.11 -10.93 3.22
C TRP A 18 18.79 -12.18 2.39
N GLN A 19 19.54 -12.40 1.30
CA GLN A 19 19.37 -13.59 0.46
C GLN A 19 19.61 -14.90 1.24
N LYS A 20 20.62 -14.92 2.12
CA LYS A 20 20.90 -16.08 2.97
C LYS A 20 19.73 -16.40 3.88
N VAL A 21 19.15 -15.39 4.53
CA VAL A 21 17.97 -15.56 5.38
C VAL A 21 16.78 -16.02 4.53
N ARG A 22 16.52 -15.35 3.41
CA ARG A 22 15.38 -15.69 2.51
C ARG A 22 15.43 -17.13 2.01
N ARG A 23 16.62 -17.66 1.67
CA ARG A 23 16.81 -19.06 1.21
C ARG A 23 16.46 -20.11 2.25
N GLN A 24 16.43 -19.76 3.53
CA GLN A 24 16.02 -20.67 4.61
C GLN A 24 14.51 -20.91 4.61
N TYR A 25 13.74 -20.05 3.94
CA TYR A 25 12.28 -20.12 3.86
C TYR A 25 11.86 -20.38 2.43
N HIS A 26 11.29 -21.55 2.19
CA HIS A 26 10.75 -21.88 0.86
C HIS A 26 9.31 -21.39 0.77
N PRO A 27 8.91 -20.74 -0.35
CA PRO A 27 7.50 -20.40 -0.57
C PRO A 27 6.65 -21.66 -0.53
N VAL A 28 5.49 -21.60 0.13
CA VAL A 28 4.48 -22.64 0.00
C VAL A 28 3.97 -22.70 -1.43
N LYS A 29 3.40 -23.86 -1.83
CA LYS A 29 2.85 -24.01 -3.19
C LYS A 29 1.81 -22.91 -3.47
N GLY A 30 2.02 -22.17 -4.55
CA GLY A 30 1.16 -21.04 -4.95
C GLY A 30 1.58 -19.67 -4.39
N ALA A 31 2.60 -19.59 -3.52
CA ALA A 31 3.14 -18.31 -3.07
C ALA A 31 4.15 -17.75 -4.09
N ASP A 32 4.15 -16.41 -4.24
CA ASP A 32 5.07 -15.73 -5.15
C ASP A 32 6.32 -15.22 -4.43
N GLY A 33 7.40 -15.96 -4.59
CA GLY A 33 8.75 -15.61 -4.15
C GLY A 33 9.71 -15.32 -5.29
N SER A 34 9.23 -14.88 -6.46
CA SER A 34 10.08 -14.64 -7.63
C SER A 34 11.13 -13.55 -7.38
N ALA A 35 12.33 -13.72 -7.95
CA ALA A 35 13.43 -12.76 -7.80
C ALA A 35 13.10 -11.38 -8.42
N ALA A 36 12.21 -11.35 -9.40
CA ALA A 36 11.79 -10.11 -10.07
C ALA A 36 11.16 -9.10 -9.11
N ARG A 37 10.56 -9.57 -8.00
CA ARG A 37 9.91 -8.70 -6.99
C ARG A 37 10.88 -7.97 -6.08
N TYR A 38 12.13 -8.32 -6.10
CA TYR A 38 13.18 -7.76 -5.22
C TYR A 38 14.28 -7.09 -6.04
N ARG A 39 13.96 -6.72 -7.30
CA ARG A 39 14.92 -6.05 -8.18
C ARG A 39 15.03 -4.59 -7.79
N ASP A 40 16.24 -4.14 -7.52
CA ASP A 40 16.58 -2.73 -7.41
C ASP A 40 17.07 -2.21 -8.78
N TRP A 41 16.67 -0.98 -9.14
CA TRP A 41 17.07 -0.28 -10.35
C TRP A 41 18.17 0.74 -10.11
N ASP A 42 18.69 0.83 -8.87
CA ASP A 42 19.70 1.80 -8.42
C ASP A 42 19.30 3.25 -8.74
N ASN A 43 18.02 3.54 -8.64
CA ASN A 43 17.47 4.86 -8.97
C ASN A 43 16.79 5.55 -7.76
N LEU A 44 16.84 4.95 -6.59
CA LEU A 44 16.16 5.45 -5.38
C LEU A 44 16.63 6.83 -4.94
N GLN A 45 17.88 7.21 -5.26
CA GLN A 45 18.39 8.57 -5.02
C GLN A 45 17.54 9.65 -5.70
N TYR A 46 16.93 9.35 -6.86
CA TYR A 46 16.05 10.28 -7.56
C TYR A 46 14.71 10.43 -6.87
N TRP A 47 14.27 9.40 -6.13
CA TRP A 47 13.09 9.49 -5.29
C TRP A 47 13.27 10.57 -4.21
N PHE A 48 14.36 10.52 -3.46
CA PHE A 48 14.65 11.49 -2.40
C PHE A 48 14.80 12.92 -2.97
N ARG A 49 15.52 13.08 -4.08
CA ARG A 49 15.64 14.36 -4.79
C ARG A 49 14.28 14.88 -5.28
N GLY A 50 13.43 13.97 -5.75
CA GLY A 50 12.07 14.29 -6.16
C GLY A 50 11.23 14.82 -5.01
N VAL A 51 11.27 14.16 -3.85
CA VAL A 51 10.55 14.62 -2.64
C VAL A 51 11.08 15.96 -2.17
N GLU A 52 12.39 16.15 -2.08
CA GLU A 52 13.00 17.41 -1.68
C GLU A 52 12.56 18.57 -2.59
N LYS A 53 12.53 18.34 -3.90
CA LYS A 53 12.18 19.35 -4.90
C LYS A 53 10.69 19.60 -5.03
N PHE A 54 9.86 18.55 -5.01
CA PHE A 54 8.46 18.59 -5.41
C PHE A 54 7.47 18.50 -4.25
N ALA A 55 7.92 18.06 -3.07
CA ALA A 55 7.13 17.99 -1.85
C ALA A 55 7.91 18.51 -0.62
N PRO A 56 8.48 19.74 -0.65
CA PRO A 56 9.29 20.26 0.47
C PRO A 56 8.50 20.42 1.77
N TRP A 57 7.17 20.41 1.70
CA TRP A 57 6.25 20.50 2.82
C TRP A 57 6.15 19.20 3.64
N VAL A 58 6.61 18.04 3.13
CA VAL A 58 6.54 16.77 3.85
C VAL A 58 7.17 16.90 5.25
N ASN A 59 6.49 16.37 6.27
CA ASN A 59 6.95 16.46 7.64
C ASN A 59 8.15 15.52 7.87
N ARG A 60 7.98 14.23 7.64
CA ARG A 60 9.03 13.19 7.75
C ARG A 60 8.92 12.16 6.64
N ILE A 61 10.03 11.49 6.36
CA ILE A 61 10.12 10.35 5.46
C ILE A 61 10.50 9.14 6.31
N TYR A 62 9.62 8.15 6.37
CA TYR A 62 9.86 6.87 7.01
C TYR A 62 10.35 5.88 5.96
N PHE A 63 11.64 5.59 5.99
CA PHE A 63 12.29 4.68 5.06
C PHE A 63 12.30 3.28 5.67
N VAL A 64 11.38 2.43 5.22
CA VAL A 64 11.17 1.08 5.73
C VAL A 64 12.04 0.10 4.97
N THR A 65 12.91 -0.62 5.68
CA THR A 65 13.88 -1.54 5.09
C THR A 65 14.07 -2.78 5.99
N TRP A 66 14.63 -3.82 5.42
CA TRP A 66 15.02 -5.01 6.18
C TRP A 66 16.21 -4.75 7.14
N GLY A 67 16.92 -3.64 6.98
CA GLY A 67 18.07 -3.25 7.79
C GLY A 67 19.32 -2.86 7.00
N HIS A 68 19.34 -3.13 5.70
CA HIS A 68 20.36 -2.62 4.79
C HIS A 68 19.98 -1.21 4.28
N LEU A 69 20.97 -0.43 3.92
CA LEU A 69 20.79 0.95 3.46
C LEU A 69 21.66 1.21 2.24
N PRO A 70 21.20 2.04 1.30
CA PRO A 70 22.04 2.50 0.20
C PRO A 70 23.24 3.29 0.73
N SER A 71 24.43 3.06 0.19
CA SER A 71 25.68 3.67 0.67
C SER A 71 25.71 5.20 0.53
N TRP A 72 24.93 5.75 -0.39
CA TRP A 72 24.82 7.19 -0.64
C TRP A 72 23.78 7.89 0.26
N LEU A 73 23.00 7.15 1.07
CA LEU A 73 21.91 7.71 1.87
C LEU A 73 22.46 8.51 3.06
N ASN A 74 22.10 9.78 3.16
CA ASN A 74 22.40 10.59 4.34
C ASN A 74 21.41 10.25 5.48
N THR A 75 21.81 9.37 6.38
CA THR A 75 20.99 8.90 7.50
C THR A 75 20.76 9.95 8.59
N GLU A 76 21.58 11.03 8.59
CA GLU A 76 21.48 12.10 9.59
C GLU A 76 20.52 13.22 9.17
N HIS A 77 19.87 13.09 8.02
CA HIS A 77 18.93 14.11 7.55
C HIS A 77 17.73 14.23 8.51
N PRO A 78 17.38 15.44 8.99
CA PRO A 78 16.40 15.61 10.08
C PRO A 78 14.99 15.13 9.77
N LYS A 79 14.62 15.09 8.50
CA LYS A 79 13.31 14.56 8.05
C LYS A 79 13.32 13.05 7.84
N LEU A 80 14.48 12.39 7.79
CA LEU A 80 14.58 10.97 7.50
C LEU A 80 14.51 10.15 8.80
N LYS A 81 13.67 9.13 8.78
CA LYS A 81 13.57 8.10 9.82
C LYS A 81 13.76 6.73 9.20
N ILE A 82 14.83 6.05 9.59
CA ILE A 82 15.07 4.67 9.18
C ILE A 82 14.22 3.77 10.06
N ILE A 83 13.44 2.90 9.45
CA ILE A 83 12.56 1.94 10.12
C ILE A 83 12.90 0.54 9.62
N ARG A 84 13.26 -0.34 10.55
CA ARG A 84 13.42 -1.75 10.25
C ARG A 84 12.10 -2.48 10.42
N HIS A 85 11.96 -3.62 9.78
CA HIS A 85 10.76 -4.44 9.94
C HIS A 85 10.52 -4.77 11.43
N GLU A 86 11.58 -5.05 12.19
CA GLU A 86 11.52 -5.38 13.64
C GLU A 86 11.07 -4.22 14.53
N ASP A 87 11.12 -2.97 14.05
CA ASP A 87 10.77 -1.79 14.84
C ASP A 87 9.24 -1.62 14.96
N TYR A 88 8.45 -2.26 14.09
CA TYR A 88 7.00 -2.09 14.07
C TYR A 88 6.18 -3.37 13.84
N MET A 89 6.83 -4.45 13.38
CA MET A 89 6.17 -5.74 13.16
C MET A 89 6.18 -6.60 14.43
N ASP A 90 5.11 -7.35 14.63
CA ASP A 90 5.13 -8.41 15.64
C ASP A 90 6.21 -9.44 15.29
N PRO A 91 7.10 -9.84 16.23
CA PRO A 91 8.16 -10.82 15.98
C PRO A 91 7.67 -12.14 15.35
N LYS A 92 6.44 -12.55 15.60
CA LYS A 92 5.85 -13.78 15.01
C LYS A 92 5.73 -13.75 13.50
N TYR A 93 5.67 -12.55 12.89
CA TYR A 93 5.60 -12.35 11.44
C TYR A 93 6.99 -12.32 10.78
N LEU A 94 8.06 -12.20 11.57
CA LEU A 94 9.41 -12.03 11.08
C LEU A 94 10.19 -13.35 10.95
N PRO A 95 11.12 -13.46 10.00
CA PRO A 95 11.31 -12.52 8.90
C PRO A 95 10.18 -12.66 7.88
N THR A 96 9.80 -11.55 7.25
CA THR A 96 8.84 -11.57 6.15
C THR A 96 9.47 -11.07 4.84
N PHE A 97 9.05 -11.68 3.73
CA PHE A 97 9.36 -11.31 2.35
C PHE A 97 8.09 -10.94 1.60
N ASN A 98 7.00 -10.74 2.35
CA ASN A 98 5.68 -10.38 1.89
C ASN A 98 5.42 -8.89 2.17
N ILE A 99 5.42 -8.07 1.11
CA ILE A 99 5.15 -6.62 1.25
C ILE A 99 3.75 -6.37 1.82
N ASN A 100 2.75 -7.24 1.52
CA ASN A 100 1.40 -7.07 2.04
C ASN A 100 1.38 -7.11 3.57
N ALA A 101 2.15 -8.01 4.18
CA ALA A 101 2.30 -8.07 5.63
C ALA A 101 2.94 -6.80 6.20
N LEU A 102 3.93 -6.22 5.50
CA LEU A 102 4.55 -4.96 5.90
C LEU A 102 3.55 -3.80 5.81
N GLU A 103 2.87 -3.69 4.66
CA GLU A 103 1.89 -2.64 4.38
C GLU A 103 0.75 -2.63 5.39
N LEU A 104 0.17 -3.78 5.73
CA LEU A 104 -0.95 -3.90 6.66
C LEU A 104 -0.59 -3.48 8.10
N ASN A 105 0.68 -3.31 8.44
CA ASN A 105 1.16 -2.94 9.76
C ASN A 105 1.72 -1.51 9.87
N PHE A 106 1.65 -0.68 8.84
CA PHE A 106 2.25 0.68 8.88
C PHE A 106 1.75 1.55 10.03
N HIS A 107 0.52 1.38 10.48
CA HIS A 107 -0.02 2.11 11.63
C HIS A 107 0.77 1.88 12.93
N ARG A 108 1.57 0.82 13.01
CA ARG A 108 2.43 0.48 14.16
C ARG A 108 3.80 1.15 14.10
N ILE A 109 4.14 1.83 13.00
CA ILE A 109 5.39 2.58 12.89
C ILE A 109 5.41 3.66 13.97
N PRO A 110 6.45 3.70 14.83
CA PRO A 110 6.58 4.70 15.88
C PRO A 110 6.58 6.13 15.32
N GLU A 111 5.88 7.04 15.98
CA GLU A 111 5.80 8.46 15.63
C GLU A 111 5.23 8.78 14.23
N LEU A 112 4.76 7.81 13.45
CA LEU A 112 4.09 8.07 12.18
C LEU A 112 2.84 8.93 12.41
N SER A 113 2.70 10.01 11.63
CA SER A 113 1.54 10.90 11.69
C SER A 113 0.24 10.20 11.33
N GLU A 114 -0.90 10.75 11.75
CA GLU A 114 -2.23 10.24 11.39
C GLU A 114 -2.41 10.22 9.89
N GLN A 115 -1.95 11.25 9.19
CA GLN A 115 -1.96 11.33 7.73
C GLN A 115 -0.60 10.94 7.18
N PHE A 116 -0.59 9.95 6.29
CA PHE A 116 0.64 9.57 5.59
C PHE A 116 0.39 9.14 4.15
N VAL A 117 1.42 9.26 3.31
CA VAL A 117 1.40 8.83 1.92
C VAL A 117 2.42 7.72 1.74
N TYR A 118 1.98 6.60 1.22
CA TYR A 118 2.81 5.44 0.94
C TYR A 118 3.30 5.42 -0.51
N PHE A 119 4.58 5.12 -0.67
CA PHE A 119 5.26 4.94 -1.95
C PHE A 119 5.91 3.56 -2.01
N ASN A 120 5.77 2.89 -3.14
CA ASN A 120 6.71 1.84 -3.52
C ASN A 120 7.99 2.47 -4.07
N ASP A 121 9.07 1.71 -4.12
CA ASP A 121 10.39 2.13 -4.60
C ASP A 121 10.46 2.46 -6.10
N ASP A 122 9.42 2.14 -6.85
CA ASP A 122 9.25 2.46 -8.28
C ASP A 122 8.31 3.65 -8.56
N MET A 123 7.81 4.34 -7.52
CA MET A 123 6.92 5.51 -7.64
C MET A 123 7.66 6.82 -7.40
N PHE A 124 7.71 7.72 -8.38
CA PHE A 124 8.48 8.97 -8.31
C PHE A 124 7.59 10.19 -8.50
N LEU A 125 7.89 11.28 -7.76
CA LEU A 125 7.32 12.59 -8.03
C LEU A 125 8.08 13.25 -9.18
N LEU A 126 7.36 13.63 -10.24
CA LEU A 126 7.92 14.26 -11.43
C LEU A 126 7.60 15.76 -11.52
N ASN A 127 6.61 16.22 -10.75
CA ASN A 127 6.16 17.60 -10.68
C ASN A 127 5.86 17.98 -9.24
N ALA A 128 5.80 19.29 -8.97
CA ALA A 128 5.39 19.80 -7.67
C ALA A 128 3.99 19.31 -7.31
N VAL A 129 3.86 18.84 -6.08
CA VAL A 129 2.61 18.40 -5.46
C VAL A 129 2.36 19.19 -4.18
N THR A 130 1.09 19.32 -3.82
CA THR A 130 0.63 19.98 -2.61
C THR A 130 0.02 18.96 -1.65
N GLU A 131 -0.17 19.35 -0.40
CA GLU A 131 -0.88 18.53 0.60
C GLU A 131 -2.29 18.18 0.10
N GLU A 132 -2.96 19.10 -0.62
CA GLU A 132 -4.30 18.92 -1.16
C GLU A 132 -4.38 17.88 -2.29
N ASP A 133 -3.26 17.49 -2.89
CA ASP A 133 -3.24 16.41 -3.87
C ASP A 133 -3.46 15.05 -3.20
N PHE A 134 -3.13 14.94 -1.92
CA PHE A 134 -3.25 13.68 -1.15
C PHE A 134 -4.40 13.70 -0.15
N PHE A 135 -4.70 14.85 0.46
CA PHE A 135 -5.75 14.95 1.48
C PHE A 135 -6.66 16.15 1.21
N LYS A 136 -7.95 15.99 1.51
CA LYS A 136 -8.91 17.08 1.47
C LYS A 136 -9.83 16.98 2.68
N ASN A 137 -9.92 18.07 3.44
CA ASN A 137 -10.70 18.12 4.69
C ASN A 137 -10.37 16.96 5.65
N GLY A 138 -9.08 16.65 5.80
CA GLY A 138 -8.60 15.58 6.68
C GLY A 138 -8.78 14.16 6.14
N LEU A 139 -9.36 13.97 4.96
CA LEU A 139 -9.60 12.66 4.36
C LEU A 139 -8.66 12.40 3.17
N PRO A 140 -8.19 11.17 2.98
CA PRO A 140 -7.43 10.77 1.80
C PRO A 140 -8.20 11.03 0.52
N ARG A 141 -7.49 11.43 -0.54
CA ARG A 141 -8.06 11.57 -1.89
C ARG A 141 -7.82 10.30 -2.68
N ASP A 142 -8.91 9.75 -3.17
CA ASP A 142 -8.90 8.61 -4.08
C ASP A 142 -10.05 8.70 -5.08
N CYS A 143 -10.18 7.73 -5.97
CA CYS A 143 -11.25 7.69 -6.96
C CYS A 143 -12.25 6.58 -6.64
N CYS A 144 -13.55 6.91 -6.70
CA CYS A 144 -14.64 5.94 -6.58
C CYS A 144 -14.98 5.40 -7.99
N ILE A 145 -14.12 4.54 -8.54
CA ILE A 145 -14.34 3.92 -9.85
C ILE A 145 -14.35 2.41 -9.69
N GLU A 146 -15.50 1.81 -10.00
CA GLU A 146 -15.65 0.37 -10.03
C GLU A 146 -15.16 -0.21 -11.37
N THR A 147 -14.58 -1.40 -11.34
CA THR A 147 -14.07 -2.08 -12.53
C THR A 147 -14.30 -3.57 -12.46
N ALA A 148 -14.45 -4.23 -13.60
CA ALA A 148 -14.36 -5.67 -13.67
C ALA A 148 -12.90 -6.10 -13.49
N LEU A 149 -12.70 -7.21 -12.80
CA LEU A 149 -11.39 -7.85 -12.66
C LEU A 149 -11.32 -9.04 -13.60
N VAL A 150 -10.17 -9.16 -14.27
CA VAL A 150 -9.86 -10.32 -15.12
C VAL A 150 -8.55 -10.90 -14.62
N GLN A 151 -8.54 -12.21 -14.36
CA GLN A 151 -7.32 -12.93 -14.05
C GLN A 151 -6.77 -13.55 -15.35
N ASP A 152 -5.55 -13.18 -15.71
CA ASP A 152 -4.87 -13.60 -16.91
C ASP A 152 -3.98 -14.84 -16.69
N ASP A 153 -3.44 -15.03 -15.49
CA ASP A 153 -2.63 -16.20 -15.12
C ASP A 153 -2.99 -16.65 -13.69
N ILE A 154 -3.45 -17.88 -13.55
CA ILE A 154 -3.82 -18.51 -12.27
C ILE A 154 -2.64 -18.59 -11.27
N ARG A 155 -1.41 -18.52 -11.76
CA ARG A 155 -0.20 -18.53 -10.94
C ARG A 155 0.15 -17.16 -10.37
N ASN A 156 -0.44 -16.09 -10.94
CA ASN A 156 -0.25 -14.73 -10.44
C ASN A 156 -1.27 -14.46 -9.32
N PRO A 157 -0.85 -14.32 -8.05
CA PRO A 157 -1.78 -14.11 -6.95
C PRO A 157 -2.42 -12.71 -6.94
N PHE A 158 -1.93 -11.77 -7.76
CA PHE A 158 -2.33 -10.36 -7.68
C PHE A 158 -3.83 -10.13 -7.90
N ALA A 159 -4.42 -10.76 -8.93
CA ALA A 159 -5.85 -10.63 -9.17
C ALA A 159 -6.69 -11.24 -8.02
N SER A 160 -6.23 -12.37 -7.46
CA SER A 160 -6.90 -12.98 -6.29
C SER A 160 -6.87 -12.05 -5.08
N MET A 161 -5.74 -11.38 -4.82
CA MET A 161 -5.64 -10.40 -3.74
C MET A 161 -6.61 -9.23 -3.94
N LEU A 162 -6.71 -8.69 -5.16
CA LEU A 162 -7.68 -7.62 -5.45
C LEU A 162 -9.13 -8.09 -5.28
N MET A 163 -9.44 -9.35 -5.58
CA MET A 163 -10.75 -9.93 -5.29
C MET A 163 -11.00 -10.03 -3.78
N ASN A 164 -9.98 -10.41 -3.01
CA ASN A 164 -10.09 -10.48 -1.55
C ASN A 164 -10.31 -9.08 -0.94
N ASP A 165 -9.61 -8.05 -1.45
CA ASP A 165 -9.81 -6.66 -1.02
C ASP A 165 -11.27 -6.22 -1.26
N ALA A 166 -11.82 -6.51 -2.44
CA ALA A 166 -13.22 -6.20 -2.76
C ALA A 166 -14.21 -7.05 -1.92
N ALA A 167 -13.89 -8.32 -1.68
CA ALA A 167 -14.70 -9.19 -0.84
C ALA A 167 -14.75 -8.67 0.60
N LEU A 168 -13.61 -8.26 1.15
CA LEU A 168 -13.54 -7.69 2.49
C LEU A 168 -14.34 -6.38 2.57
N ALA A 169 -14.24 -5.51 1.57
CA ALA A 169 -15.07 -4.30 1.49
C ALA A 169 -16.59 -4.64 1.45
N ASN A 170 -16.98 -5.68 0.71
CA ASN A 170 -18.37 -6.15 0.63
C ASN A 170 -18.90 -6.76 1.94
N MET A 171 -18.02 -7.30 2.79
CA MET A 171 -18.41 -7.78 4.14
C MET A 171 -18.84 -6.61 5.05
N HIS A 172 -18.19 -5.46 4.91
CA HIS A 172 -18.44 -4.30 5.76
C HIS A 172 -19.41 -3.27 5.19
N TYR A 173 -19.56 -3.20 3.86
CA TYR A 173 -20.30 -2.13 3.19
C TYR A 173 -21.32 -2.68 2.18
N SER A 174 -22.59 -2.30 2.36
CA SER A 174 -23.61 -2.50 1.34
C SER A 174 -23.42 -1.52 0.19
N LYS A 175 -23.15 -2.02 -1.02
CA LYS A 175 -23.02 -1.20 -2.22
C LYS A 175 -24.22 -0.30 -2.44
N LYS A 176 -25.44 -0.82 -2.25
CA LYS A 176 -26.69 -0.06 -2.39
C LYS A 176 -26.74 1.14 -1.46
N GLU A 177 -26.34 0.97 -0.20
CA GLU A 177 -26.32 2.06 0.79
C GLU A 177 -25.24 3.08 0.49
N VAL A 178 -24.04 2.62 0.13
CA VAL A 178 -22.92 3.49 -0.27
C VAL A 178 -23.31 4.34 -1.47
N LEU A 179 -23.87 3.74 -2.52
CA LEU A 179 -24.31 4.47 -3.70
C LEU A 179 -25.46 5.44 -3.37
N LYS A 180 -26.44 5.04 -2.57
CA LYS A 180 -27.54 5.93 -2.14
C LYS A 180 -27.01 7.17 -1.43
N LYS A 181 -26.01 7.01 -0.55
CA LYS A 181 -25.45 8.09 0.28
C LYS A 181 -24.43 8.95 -0.49
N HIS A 182 -23.67 8.34 -1.38
CA HIS A 182 -22.48 8.96 -1.98
C HIS A 182 -22.47 8.96 -3.51
N TRP A 183 -23.61 8.79 -4.19
CA TRP A 183 -23.69 8.68 -5.65
C TRP A 183 -22.96 9.78 -6.42
N LYS A 184 -22.93 11.04 -5.89
CA LYS A 184 -22.20 12.16 -6.49
C LYS A 184 -20.69 11.92 -6.57
N LYS A 185 -20.12 11.15 -5.65
CA LYS A 185 -18.71 10.78 -5.68
C LYS A 185 -18.43 9.72 -6.77
N TRP A 186 -19.37 8.80 -6.98
CA TRP A 186 -19.27 7.73 -7.99
C TRP A 186 -19.54 8.23 -9.41
N LEU A 187 -20.38 9.22 -9.57
CA LEU A 187 -20.73 9.81 -10.87
C LEU A 187 -20.09 11.19 -11.07
N HIS A 188 -18.89 11.40 -10.51
CA HIS A 188 -18.22 12.68 -10.59
C HIS A 188 -17.66 12.95 -12.00
N PRO A 189 -17.94 14.13 -12.62
CA PRO A 189 -17.53 14.45 -13.99
C PRO A 189 -16.01 14.36 -14.24
N ALA A 190 -15.20 14.59 -13.21
CA ALA A 190 -13.73 14.47 -13.29
C ALA A 190 -13.26 13.08 -13.73
N TYR A 191 -14.09 12.05 -13.61
CA TYR A 191 -13.73 10.69 -14.07
C TYR A 191 -13.88 10.53 -15.60
N GLY A 192 -14.44 11.51 -16.31
CA GLY A 192 -14.59 11.45 -17.76
C GLY A 192 -15.33 10.17 -18.20
N LYS A 193 -14.77 9.43 -19.14
CA LYS A 193 -15.35 8.18 -19.66
C LYS A 193 -15.52 7.07 -18.59
N MET A 194 -14.83 7.17 -17.46
CA MET A 194 -14.96 6.18 -16.39
C MET A 194 -16.29 6.25 -15.64
N VAL A 195 -17.02 7.37 -15.75
CA VAL A 195 -18.40 7.47 -15.25
C VAL A 195 -19.30 6.41 -15.87
N LEU A 196 -19.14 6.15 -17.20
CA LEU A 196 -19.90 5.10 -17.88
C LEU A 196 -19.64 3.71 -17.29
N ARG A 197 -18.40 3.44 -16.88
CA ARG A 197 -18.06 2.18 -16.21
C ARG A 197 -18.81 2.03 -14.89
N ASN A 198 -18.83 3.08 -14.06
CA ASN A 198 -19.60 3.07 -12.83
C ASN A 198 -21.10 2.84 -13.10
N LEU A 199 -21.68 3.48 -14.12
CA LEU A 199 -23.08 3.25 -14.51
C LEU A 199 -23.35 1.79 -14.90
N LEU A 200 -22.43 1.16 -15.67
CA LEU A 200 -22.56 -0.24 -16.08
C LEU A 200 -22.44 -1.21 -14.89
N MET A 201 -21.67 -0.84 -13.87
CA MET A 201 -21.46 -1.67 -12.67
C MET A 201 -22.57 -1.46 -11.61
N MET A 202 -23.34 -0.37 -11.66
CA MET A 202 -24.40 -0.07 -10.68
C MET A 202 -25.44 -1.18 -10.46
N PRO A 203 -25.89 -1.94 -11.49
CA PRO A 203 -26.88 -2.99 -11.30
C PRO A 203 -26.41 -4.20 -10.50
N TYR A 204 -25.09 -4.39 -10.37
CA TYR A 204 -24.55 -5.49 -9.58
C TYR A 204 -24.78 -5.25 -8.09
N ARG A 205 -25.15 -6.31 -7.39
CA ARG A 205 -25.49 -6.27 -5.96
C ARG A 205 -24.31 -5.87 -5.08
N GLU A 206 -23.13 -6.41 -5.39
CA GLU A 206 -21.89 -6.22 -4.65
C GLU A 206 -20.88 -5.43 -5.50
N PHE A 207 -19.88 -4.82 -4.86
CA PHE A 207 -18.74 -4.28 -5.58
C PHE A 207 -17.95 -5.41 -6.22
N SER A 208 -17.69 -5.33 -7.53
CA SER A 208 -16.92 -6.36 -8.22
C SER A 208 -15.42 -6.17 -8.02
N ASN A 209 -14.94 -4.94 -8.13
CA ASN A 209 -13.59 -4.51 -7.83
C ASN A 209 -13.48 -2.98 -8.00
N PHE A 210 -12.35 -2.41 -7.56
CA PHE A 210 -12.07 -0.98 -7.66
C PHE A 210 -10.94 -0.72 -8.64
N LYS A 211 -10.92 0.47 -9.24
CA LYS A 211 -9.79 0.89 -10.06
C LYS A 211 -8.65 1.30 -9.15
N TYR A 212 -7.66 0.45 -9.04
CA TYR A 212 -6.41 0.77 -8.39
C TYR A 212 -5.44 1.40 -9.39
N THR A 213 -4.80 2.46 -8.96
CA THR A 213 -3.71 3.09 -9.71
C THR A 213 -2.41 2.77 -8.98
N HIS A 214 -1.38 2.41 -9.73
CA HIS A 214 -0.04 2.24 -9.16
C HIS A 214 0.61 3.62 -8.97
N LEU A 215 0.10 4.35 -7.99
CA LEU A 215 0.50 5.71 -7.63
C LEU A 215 0.64 5.82 -6.12
N PRO A 216 1.37 6.83 -5.62
CA PRO A 216 1.42 7.11 -4.20
C PRO A 216 0.03 7.19 -3.59
N SER A 217 -0.15 6.53 -2.46
CA SER A 217 -1.47 6.33 -1.84
C SER A 217 -1.53 6.97 -0.47
N ALA A 218 -2.54 7.83 -0.27
CA ALA A 218 -2.78 8.52 0.99
C ALA A 218 -3.63 7.66 1.94
N PHE A 219 -3.25 7.62 3.22
CA PHE A 219 -3.89 6.81 4.25
C PHE A 219 -4.03 7.55 5.58
N LEU A 220 -4.96 7.07 6.41
CA LEU A 220 -5.09 7.43 7.81
C LEU A 220 -4.69 6.25 8.70
N LYS A 221 -3.86 6.51 9.72
CA LYS A 221 -3.49 5.50 10.73
C LYS A 221 -4.71 4.88 11.38
N ASN A 222 -5.71 5.69 11.69
CA ASN A 222 -6.96 5.24 12.31
C ASN A 222 -7.72 4.23 11.44
N THR A 223 -7.67 4.35 10.09
CA THR A 223 -8.31 3.36 9.20
C THR A 223 -7.67 1.98 9.37
N TYR A 224 -6.33 1.93 9.50
CA TYR A 224 -5.62 0.68 9.78
C TYR A 224 -6.02 0.09 11.13
N SER A 225 -6.01 0.92 12.18
CA SER A 225 -6.36 0.47 13.54
C SER A 225 -7.76 -0.14 13.58
N ARG A 226 -8.74 0.53 12.94
CA ARG A 226 -10.10 0.02 12.84
C ARG A 226 -10.18 -1.31 12.08
N LEU A 227 -9.48 -1.44 10.95
CA LEU A 227 -9.48 -2.69 10.21
C LEU A 227 -8.88 -3.83 11.04
N TRP A 228 -7.83 -3.56 11.81
CA TRP A 228 -7.26 -4.53 12.75
C TRP A 228 -8.19 -4.89 13.91
N GLU A 229 -9.00 -3.94 14.38
CA GLU A 229 -10.03 -4.20 15.41
C GLU A 229 -11.16 -5.08 14.85
N GLU A 230 -11.57 -4.86 13.62
CA GLU A 230 -12.69 -5.53 12.97
C GLU A 230 -12.29 -6.91 12.41
N GLU A 231 -11.09 -7.03 11.80
CA GLU A 231 -10.63 -8.19 11.05
C GLU A 231 -9.29 -8.76 11.55
N GLY A 232 -8.94 -8.51 12.80
CA GLY A 232 -7.63 -8.86 13.37
C GLY A 232 -7.22 -10.33 13.17
N THR A 233 -8.16 -11.27 13.23
CA THR A 233 -7.88 -12.70 13.02
C THR A 233 -7.43 -12.97 11.57
N LEU A 234 -8.14 -12.43 10.59
CA LEU A 234 -7.81 -12.54 9.17
C LEU A 234 -6.46 -11.89 8.87
N LEU A 235 -6.25 -10.67 9.37
CA LEU A 235 -5.00 -9.95 9.13
C LEU A 235 -3.80 -10.61 9.80
N ASP A 236 -4.00 -11.21 10.97
CA ASP A 236 -2.97 -12.00 11.66
C ASP A 236 -2.56 -13.22 10.83
N GLU A 237 -3.52 -13.96 10.29
CA GLU A 237 -3.27 -15.11 9.42
C GLU A 237 -2.50 -14.69 8.15
N ILE A 238 -2.90 -13.60 7.51
CA ILE A 238 -2.22 -13.07 6.32
C ILE A 238 -0.78 -12.64 6.66
N CYS A 239 -0.58 -11.93 7.77
CA CYS A 239 0.74 -11.46 8.17
C CYS A 239 1.72 -12.58 8.53
N GLN A 240 1.24 -13.78 8.84
CA GLN A 240 2.08 -14.97 9.04
C GLN A 240 2.61 -15.55 7.72
N ASN A 241 2.03 -15.17 6.58
CA ASN A 241 2.52 -15.58 5.26
C ASN A 241 3.83 -14.86 4.94
N ARG A 242 4.94 -15.59 4.93
CA ARG A 242 6.27 -15.02 4.65
C ARG A 242 6.46 -14.60 3.19
N PHE A 243 5.65 -15.10 2.28
CA PHE A 243 5.60 -14.76 0.86
C PHE A 243 4.17 -14.49 0.45
N ARG A 244 3.96 -13.71 -0.60
CA ARG A 244 2.62 -13.42 -1.13
C ARG A 244 1.88 -14.70 -1.51
N THR A 245 0.62 -14.75 -1.15
CA THR A 245 -0.30 -15.84 -1.51
C THR A 245 -1.55 -15.29 -2.18
N SER A 246 -2.32 -16.16 -2.82
CA SER A 246 -3.63 -15.79 -3.38
C SER A 246 -4.68 -15.51 -2.31
N PHE A 247 -4.40 -15.81 -1.06
CA PHE A 247 -5.28 -15.54 0.09
C PHE A 247 -5.05 -14.15 0.70
N ASP A 248 -3.93 -13.50 0.42
CA ASP A 248 -3.61 -12.21 1.00
C ASP A 248 -4.64 -11.14 0.59
N VAL A 249 -4.78 -10.14 1.44
CA VAL A 249 -5.25 -8.78 1.09
C VAL A 249 -4.04 -7.85 1.11
N ASN A 250 -4.17 -6.67 0.56
CA ASN A 250 -3.10 -5.68 0.53
C ASN A 250 -3.60 -4.28 0.94
N GLN A 251 -2.74 -3.27 0.83
CA GLN A 251 -3.06 -1.90 1.23
C GLN A 251 -4.32 -1.32 0.56
N TYR A 252 -4.75 -1.85 -0.57
CA TYR A 252 -5.90 -1.29 -1.29
C TYR A 252 -7.23 -1.51 -0.55
N VAL A 253 -7.30 -2.46 0.37
CA VAL A 253 -8.46 -2.63 1.25
C VAL A 253 -8.71 -1.43 2.17
N LEU A 254 -7.70 -0.58 2.35
CA LEU A 254 -7.72 0.60 3.23
C LEU A 254 -8.09 1.90 2.49
N LYS A 255 -8.43 1.83 1.20
CA LYS A 255 -8.76 2.97 0.34
C LYS A 255 -10.28 3.30 0.24
#